data_91782a1c399818f3a0ed560b29b743f5
#
_entry.id   91782a1c399818f3a0ed560b29b743f5
#
_cell.length_a   1.000
_cell.length_b   1.000
_cell.length_c   1.000
_cell.angle_alpha   90.00
_cell.angle_beta   90.00
_cell.angle_gamma   90.00
#
_symmetry.space_group_name_H-M   'P 1'
#
loop_
_entity.id
_entity.type
_entity.pdbx_description
1 polymer ?
#
loop_
_entity_poly.entity_id
_entity_poly.type
_entity_poly.pdbx_seq_one_letter_code
_entity_poly.pdbx_strand_id
1 'polypeptide(L)'
;MNNYEIIFESENILYIKINESLINDYLIMVNDPEVQKGISRKAKIYTYEQELEWVKEKLNEDATIFSMIEKETNEYIGNVEIMKIIENVGEIGIAITPLKQNKHYGQEAMKSIINYALNIMNLENVDLNVHKTNPRAIHCYEKVEFIREGVGKTEEDIHMIYKKRR
;
A
#
# COMPACT_ATOMS: atom_id res chain seq x y z
N MET A 1 -19.01 12.09 -11.61
CA MET A 1 -17.97 11.12 -12.03
C MET A 1 -16.59 11.70 -11.78
N ASN A 2 -15.78 10.98 -11.06
CA ASN A 2 -14.41 11.40 -10.80
C ASN A 2 -13.53 11.05 -11.99
N ASN A 3 -12.76 12.03 -12.47
CA ASN A 3 -11.81 11.81 -13.56
C ASN A 3 -10.49 11.32 -12.99
N TYR A 4 -10.44 10.03 -12.62
CA TYR A 4 -9.22 9.42 -12.14
C TYR A 4 -8.40 8.89 -13.30
N GLU A 5 -7.09 9.04 -13.21
CA GLU A 5 -6.18 8.37 -14.13
C GLU A 5 -5.96 6.93 -13.63
N ILE A 6 -6.62 5.98 -14.30
CA ILE A 6 -6.55 4.57 -13.94
C ILE A 6 -5.27 3.97 -14.52
N ILE A 7 -4.42 3.41 -13.66
CA ILE A 7 -3.14 2.82 -14.09
C ILE A 7 -3.31 1.33 -14.35
N PHE A 8 -4.01 0.63 -13.47
CA PHE A 8 -4.37 -0.78 -13.66
C PHE A 8 -5.58 -1.11 -12.79
N GLU A 9 -6.08 -2.32 -12.91
CA GLU A 9 -7.24 -2.75 -12.12
C GLU A 9 -7.18 -4.23 -11.78
N SER A 10 -7.93 -4.61 -10.76
CA SER A 10 -8.19 -6.00 -10.41
C SER A 10 -9.70 -6.23 -10.38
N GLU A 11 -10.14 -7.39 -9.92
CA GLU A 11 -11.56 -7.74 -9.95
C GLU A 11 -12.47 -6.67 -9.34
N ASN A 12 -12.11 -6.17 -8.16
CA ASN A 12 -12.97 -5.25 -7.39
C ASN A 12 -12.37 -3.85 -7.21
N ILE A 13 -11.16 -3.61 -7.66
CA ILE A 13 -10.39 -2.41 -7.35
C ILE A 13 -9.85 -1.74 -8.60
N LEU A 14 -9.99 -0.40 -8.64
CA LEU A 14 -9.27 0.46 -9.59
C LEU A 14 -8.04 1.02 -8.86
N TYR A 15 -6.88 0.96 -9.51
CA TYR A 15 -5.63 1.53 -8.99
C TYR A 15 -5.33 2.78 -9.79
N ILE A 16 -5.39 3.93 -9.11
CA ILE A 16 -5.29 5.25 -9.76
C ILE A 16 -4.08 6.00 -9.23
N LYS A 17 -3.62 6.99 -9.97
CA LYS A 17 -2.64 7.94 -9.44
C LYS A 17 -3.24 8.62 -8.21
N ILE A 18 -2.39 8.95 -7.24
CA ILE A 18 -2.85 9.75 -6.11
C ILE A 18 -3.43 11.06 -6.63
N ASN A 19 -4.42 11.61 -5.92
CA ASN A 19 -5.23 12.71 -6.43
C ASN A 19 -5.61 13.65 -5.29
N GLU A 20 -5.53 14.95 -5.55
CA GLU A 20 -5.92 15.98 -4.57
C GLU A 20 -7.36 15.84 -4.11
N SER A 21 -8.25 15.35 -4.97
CA SER A 21 -9.66 15.17 -4.61
C SER A 21 -9.87 14.13 -3.51
N LEU A 22 -8.86 13.30 -3.23
CA LEU A 22 -8.92 12.26 -2.20
C LEU A 22 -8.29 12.68 -0.87
N ILE A 23 -7.84 13.93 -0.72
CA ILE A 23 -7.13 14.35 0.48
C ILE A 23 -7.93 14.13 1.76
N ASN A 24 -9.24 14.39 1.74
CA ASN A 24 -10.07 14.13 2.92
C ASN A 24 -10.10 12.66 3.29
N ASP A 25 -10.13 11.78 2.29
CA ASP A 25 -10.05 10.33 2.50
C ASP A 25 -8.68 9.91 3.04
N TYR A 26 -7.61 10.50 2.51
CA TYR A 26 -6.25 10.26 3.02
C TYR A 26 -6.13 10.66 4.48
N LEU A 27 -6.72 11.80 4.86
CA LEU A 27 -6.65 12.29 6.25
C LEU A 27 -7.37 11.35 7.22
N ILE A 28 -8.52 10.81 6.84
CA ILE A 28 -9.23 9.83 7.64
C ILE A 28 -8.35 8.61 7.89
N MET A 29 -7.68 8.14 6.85
CA MET A 29 -6.82 6.97 6.93
C MET A 29 -5.56 7.23 7.76
N VAL A 30 -4.77 8.27 7.40
CA VAL A 30 -3.47 8.50 8.06
C VAL A 30 -3.59 9.02 9.48
N ASN A 31 -4.74 9.56 9.86
CA ASN A 31 -4.99 10.03 11.22
C ASN A 31 -5.60 8.96 12.12
N ASP A 32 -5.91 7.78 11.57
CA ASP A 32 -6.39 6.66 12.37
C ASP A 32 -5.22 6.02 13.14
N PRO A 33 -5.30 5.91 14.49
CA PRO A 33 -4.20 5.37 15.28
C PRO A 33 -3.79 3.94 14.92
N GLU A 34 -4.75 3.09 14.55
CA GLU A 34 -4.44 1.70 14.16
C GLU A 34 -3.72 1.64 12.82
N VAL A 35 -4.10 2.50 11.87
CA VAL A 35 -3.41 2.60 10.59
C VAL A 35 -1.98 3.09 10.79
N GLN A 36 -1.78 4.08 11.65
CA GLN A 36 -0.45 4.64 11.92
C GLN A 36 0.54 3.62 12.46
N LYS A 37 0.07 2.62 13.19
CA LYS A 37 0.93 1.54 13.70
C LYS A 37 1.55 0.70 12.57
N GLY A 38 0.87 0.60 11.43
CA GLY A 38 1.29 -0.23 10.31
C GLY A 38 2.01 0.53 9.19
N ILE A 39 2.15 1.84 9.29
CA ILE A 39 2.79 2.66 8.27
C ILE A 39 3.97 3.43 8.86
N SER A 40 4.87 3.91 7.98
CA SER A 40 6.11 4.56 8.40
C SER A 40 5.94 6.00 8.87
N ARG A 41 4.73 6.42 9.20
CA ARG A 41 4.44 7.78 9.65
C ARG A 41 4.51 7.87 11.17
N LYS A 42 4.98 9.02 11.66
CA LYS A 42 4.98 9.29 13.09
C LYS A 42 3.53 9.46 13.56
N ALA A 43 3.25 9.01 14.79
CA ALA A 43 1.94 9.15 15.41
C ALA A 43 1.66 10.63 15.69
N LYS A 44 0.96 11.29 14.79
CA LYS A 44 0.54 12.70 14.90
C LYS A 44 -0.68 12.93 14.03
N ILE A 45 -1.38 14.03 14.28
CA ILE A 45 -2.50 14.44 13.44
C ILE A 45 -1.97 15.24 12.25
N TYR A 46 -2.24 14.76 11.05
CA TYR A 46 -1.87 15.42 9.80
C TYR A 46 -2.95 16.40 9.38
N THR A 47 -2.56 17.57 8.90
CA THR A 47 -3.48 18.60 8.42
C THR A 47 -3.72 18.46 6.91
N TYR A 48 -4.74 19.15 6.42
CA TYR A 48 -5.04 19.20 4.99
C TYR A 48 -3.83 19.71 4.19
N GLU A 49 -3.21 20.77 4.65
CA GLU A 49 -2.05 21.38 3.99
C GLU A 49 -0.87 20.41 3.91
N GLN A 50 -0.65 19.64 4.97
CA GLN A 50 0.42 18.64 4.99
C GLN A 50 0.15 17.51 3.99
N GLU A 51 -1.09 17.04 3.90
CA GLU A 51 -1.45 16.00 2.91
C GLU A 51 -1.41 16.56 1.48
N LEU A 52 -1.83 17.79 1.27
CA LEU A 52 -1.73 18.42 -0.05
C LEU A 52 -0.28 18.52 -0.50
N GLU A 53 0.61 18.93 0.39
CA GLU A 53 2.04 19.00 0.09
C GLU A 53 2.61 17.62 -0.21
N TRP A 54 2.21 16.61 0.57
CA TRP A 54 2.61 15.22 0.35
C TRP A 54 2.17 14.71 -1.03
N VAL A 55 0.92 14.98 -1.42
CA VAL A 55 0.41 14.59 -2.75
C VAL A 55 1.23 15.25 -3.86
N LYS A 56 1.46 16.55 -3.75
CA LYS A 56 2.26 17.28 -4.74
C LYS A 56 3.68 16.76 -4.85
N GLU A 57 4.30 16.47 -3.71
CA GLU A 57 5.66 15.93 -3.67
C GLU A 57 5.72 14.56 -4.33
N LYS A 58 4.79 13.67 -4.02
CA LYS A 58 4.75 12.31 -4.60
C LYS A 58 4.47 12.34 -6.10
N LEU A 59 3.59 13.22 -6.57
CA LEU A 59 3.35 13.39 -7.98
C LEU A 59 4.57 13.93 -8.71
N ASN A 60 5.28 14.88 -8.09
CA ASN A 60 6.50 15.46 -8.66
C ASN A 60 7.64 14.46 -8.75
N GLU A 61 7.75 13.56 -7.79
CA GLU A 61 8.74 12.47 -7.78
C GLU A 61 8.40 11.33 -8.74
N ASP A 62 7.21 11.31 -9.30
CA ASP A 62 6.67 10.19 -10.06
C ASP A 62 6.74 8.88 -9.25
N ALA A 63 6.40 8.96 -7.96
CA ALA A 63 6.44 7.84 -7.04
C ALA A 63 5.48 6.73 -7.47
N THR A 64 5.89 5.47 -7.25
CA THR A 64 5.06 4.30 -7.54
C THR A 64 4.09 4.07 -6.38
N ILE A 65 3.09 4.90 -6.30
CA ILE A 65 2.03 4.84 -5.28
C ILE A 65 0.67 5.01 -5.94
N PHE A 66 -0.26 4.13 -5.57
CA PHE A 66 -1.60 4.11 -6.15
C PHE A 66 -2.65 4.21 -5.06
N SER A 67 -3.67 5.03 -5.31
CA SER A 67 -4.88 5.02 -4.51
C SER A 67 -5.81 3.96 -5.06
N MET A 68 -6.48 3.25 -4.16
CA MET A 68 -7.38 2.16 -4.53
C MET A 68 -8.82 2.62 -4.37
N ILE A 69 -9.61 2.40 -5.41
CA ILE A 69 -11.03 2.79 -5.46
C ILE A 69 -11.88 1.53 -5.64
N GLU A 70 -12.88 1.37 -4.79
CA GLU A 70 -13.82 0.25 -4.89
C GLU A 70 -14.70 0.43 -6.13
N LYS A 71 -14.68 -0.55 -7.03
CA LYS A 71 -15.43 -0.44 -8.29
C LYS A 71 -16.94 -0.30 -8.06
N GLU A 72 -17.47 -1.04 -7.10
CA GLU A 72 -18.91 -1.08 -6.85
C GLU A 72 -19.46 0.26 -6.35
N THR A 73 -18.74 0.95 -5.46
CA THR A 73 -19.24 2.15 -4.78
C THR A 73 -18.54 3.44 -5.20
N ASN A 74 -17.41 3.33 -5.89
CA ASN A 74 -16.52 4.44 -6.21
C ASN A 74 -15.90 5.08 -4.96
N GLU A 75 -15.84 4.34 -3.85
CA GLU A 75 -15.28 4.82 -2.59
C GLU A 75 -13.81 4.46 -2.45
N TYR A 76 -13.08 5.28 -1.70
CA TYR A 76 -11.67 5.09 -1.43
C TYR A 76 -11.45 3.89 -0.49
N ILE A 77 -10.50 3.02 -0.84
CA ILE A 77 -10.12 1.83 -0.06
C ILE A 77 -8.84 2.06 0.74
N GLY A 78 -7.85 2.70 0.13
CA GLY A 78 -6.52 2.85 0.72
C GLY A 78 -5.47 3.13 -0.33
N ASN A 79 -4.20 3.02 0.06
CA ASN A 79 -3.07 3.19 -0.86
C ASN A 79 -2.18 1.96 -0.85
N VAL A 80 -1.59 1.65 -2.00
CA VAL A 80 -0.58 0.61 -2.15
C VAL A 80 0.58 1.17 -2.95
N GLU A 81 1.82 0.82 -2.57
CA GLU A 81 2.99 1.42 -3.18
C GLU A 81 4.18 0.49 -3.25
N ILE A 82 5.11 0.82 -4.15
CA ILE A 82 6.48 0.32 -4.13
C ILE A 82 7.31 1.48 -3.60
N MET A 83 7.72 1.38 -2.33
CA MET A 83 8.37 2.48 -1.61
C MET A 83 9.81 2.70 -2.02
N LYS A 84 10.52 1.61 -2.31
CA LYS A 84 11.97 1.61 -2.49
C LYS A 84 12.37 0.41 -3.33
N ILE A 85 13.31 0.61 -4.24
CA ILE A 85 13.84 -0.47 -5.07
C ILE A 85 15.34 -0.56 -4.83
N ILE A 86 15.80 -1.71 -4.34
CA ILE A 86 17.23 -1.99 -4.10
C ILE A 86 17.55 -3.31 -4.79
N GLU A 87 18.57 -3.31 -5.63
CA GLU A 87 19.00 -4.52 -6.34
C GLU A 87 17.84 -5.23 -7.04
N ASN A 88 16.98 -4.44 -7.64
CA ASN A 88 15.81 -4.92 -8.40
C ASN A 88 14.75 -5.63 -7.55
N VAL A 89 14.74 -5.39 -6.24
CA VAL A 89 13.71 -5.85 -5.30
C VAL A 89 12.95 -4.64 -4.78
N GLY A 90 11.63 -4.63 -4.97
CA GLY A 90 10.78 -3.52 -4.56
C GLY A 90 10.14 -3.75 -3.20
N GLU A 91 10.22 -2.76 -2.33
CA GLU A 91 9.58 -2.81 -1.01
C GLU A 91 8.14 -2.35 -1.09
N ILE A 92 7.20 -3.25 -0.78
CA ILE A 92 5.77 -2.95 -0.83
C ILE A 92 5.30 -2.32 0.48
N GLY A 93 4.48 -1.27 0.37
CA GLY A 93 3.72 -0.71 1.47
C GLY A 93 2.25 -0.70 1.12
N ILE A 94 1.38 -0.94 2.11
CA ILE A 94 -0.06 -0.92 1.92
C ILE A 94 -0.74 -0.39 3.18
N ALA A 95 -1.78 0.42 2.99
CA ALA A 95 -2.63 0.89 4.07
C ALA A 95 -4.08 0.86 3.59
N ILE A 96 -4.97 0.30 4.41
CA ILE A 96 -6.40 0.21 4.14
C ILE A 96 -7.12 1.12 5.13
N THR A 97 -8.01 1.99 4.62
CA THR A 97 -8.79 2.88 5.48
C THR A 97 -9.74 2.07 6.38
N PRO A 98 -10.02 2.55 7.61
CA PRO A 98 -10.74 1.74 8.61
C PRO A 98 -12.05 1.10 8.13
N LEU A 99 -12.88 1.84 7.39
CA LEU A 99 -14.17 1.32 6.92
C LEU A 99 -14.06 0.23 5.85
N LYS A 100 -12.89 0.07 5.25
CA LYS A 100 -12.68 -0.93 4.19
C LYS A 100 -11.81 -2.11 4.64
N GLN A 101 -11.43 -2.16 5.91
CA GLN A 101 -10.70 -3.29 6.48
C GLN A 101 -11.61 -4.51 6.64
N ASN A 102 -10.99 -5.70 6.71
CA ASN A 102 -11.69 -7.00 6.88
C ASN A 102 -12.65 -7.35 5.73
N LYS A 103 -12.36 -6.87 4.53
CA LYS A 103 -13.17 -7.14 3.33
C LYS A 103 -12.36 -7.82 2.22
N HIS A 104 -11.18 -8.36 2.56
CA HIS A 104 -10.25 -9.06 1.66
C HIS A 104 -9.59 -8.15 0.60
N TYR A 105 -9.72 -6.84 0.71
CA TYR A 105 -9.06 -5.92 -0.22
C TYR A 105 -7.53 -5.98 -0.10
N GLY A 106 -7.03 -6.22 1.11
CA GLY A 106 -5.58 -6.38 1.32
C GLY A 106 -4.98 -7.49 0.49
N GLN A 107 -5.63 -8.66 0.45
CA GLN A 107 -5.15 -9.79 -0.35
C GLN A 107 -5.23 -9.50 -1.84
N GLU A 108 -6.35 -8.93 -2.29
CA GLU A 108 -6.52 -8.59 -3.71
C GLU A 108 -5.47 -7.56 -4.15
N ALA A 109 -5.26 -6.52 -3.36
CA ALA A 109 -4.29 -5.47 -3.65
C ALA A 109 -2.86 -6.01 -3.66
N MET A 110 -2.52 -6.88 -2.71
CA MET A 110 -1.18 -7.47 -2.66
C MET A 110 -0.89 -8.31 -3.90
N LYS A 111 -1.83 -9.15 -4.32
CA LYS A 111 -1.67 -9.93 -5.54
C LYS A 111 -1.48 -9.03 -6.76
N SER A 112 -2.23 -7.96 -6.84
CA SER A 112 -2.18 -7.03 -7.97
C SER A 112 -0.88 -6.24 -8.01
N ILE A 113 -0.40 -5.74 -6.86
CA ILE A 113 0.86 -4.98 -6.83
C ILE A 113 2.06 -5.89 -7.10
N ILE A 114 2.01 -7.15 -6.65
CA ILE A 114 3.05 -8.13 -6.97
C ILE A 114 3.11 -8.33 -8.50
N ASN A 115 1.96 -8.55 -9.13
CA ASN A 115 1.90 -8.71 -10.58
C ASN A 115 2.43 -7.47 -11.30
N TYR A 116 2.01 -6.29 -10.86
CA TYR A 116 2.48 -5.03 -11.43
C TYR A 116 4.01 -4.89 -11.31
N ALA A 117 4.54 -5.15 -10.14
CA ALA A 117 5.98 -5.05 -9.89
C ALA A 117 6.78 -6.02 -10.75
N LEU A 118 6.36 -7.28 -10.83
CA LEU A 118 7.12 -8.32 -11.54
C LEU A 118 6.93 -8.27 -13.05
N ASN A 119 5.71 -8.03 -13.53
CA ASN A 119 5.38 -8.16 -14.95
C ASN A 119 5.32 -6.82 -15.71
N ILE A 120 5.05 -5.71 -15.04
CA ILE A 120 5.01 -4.39 -15.67
C ILE A 120 6.29 -3.62 -15.41
N MET A 121 6.75 -3.58 -14.16
CA MET A 121 8.00 -2.91 -13.80
C MET A 121 9.24 -3.78 -14.05
N ASN A 122 9.05 -5.08 -14.29
CA ASN A 122 10.12 -6.04 -14.51
C ASN A 122 11.10 -6.15 -13.33
N LEU A 123 10.60 -5.99 -12.12
CA LEU A 123 11.42 -6.21 -10.93
C LEU A 123 11.69 -7.71 -10.74
N GLU A 124 12.82 -8.03 -10.13
CA GLU A 124 13.19 -9.42 -9.87
C GLU A 124 12.32 -10.03 -8.76
N ASN A 125 12.03 -9.25 -7.73
CA ASN A 125 11.17 -9.70 -6.63
C ASN A 125 10.63 -8.52 -5.84
N VAL A 126 9.82 -8.82 -4.83
CA VAL A 126 9.28 -7.84 -3.89
C VAL A 126 9.42 -8.34 -2.46
N ASP A 127 9.55 -7.41 -1.54
CA ASP A 127 9.63 -7.69 -0.11
C ASP A 127 8.78 -6.68 0.67
N LEU A 128 8.73 -6.85 1.97
CA LEU A 128 8.07 -5.92 2.87
C LEU A 128 8.60 -6.06 4.28
N ASN A 129 8.28 -5.07 5.10
CA ASN A 129 8.54 -5.10 6.54
C ASN A 129 7.19 -4.94 7.24
N VAL A 130 6.94 -5.76 8.25
CA VAL A 130 5.69 -5.75 9.00
C VAL A 130 5.99 -5.82 10.49
N HIS A 131 5.25 -5.05 11.29
CA HIS A 131 5.43 -5.04 12.73
C HIS A 131 5.00 -6.38 13.35
N LYS A 132 5.80 -6.90 14.29
CA LYS A 132 5.52 -8.18 14.98
C LYS A 132 4.14 -8.23 15.63
N THR A 133 3.64 -7.08 16.08
CA THR A 133 2.35 -6.99 16.76
C THR A 133 1.16 -6.84 15.82
N ASN A 134 1.38 -7.05 14.52
CA ASN A 134 0.32 -6.97 13.50
C ASN A 134 0.06 -8.35 12.88
N PRO A 135 -0.48 -9.32 13.66
CA PRO A 135 -0.68 -10.68 13.18
C PRO A 135 -1.66 -10.77 12.01
N ARG A 136 -2.62 -9.87 11.92
CA ARG A 136 -3.59 -9.85 10.81
C ARG A 136 -2.91 -9.53 9.48
N ALA A 137 -2.00 -8.56 9.47
CA ALA A 137 -1.23 -8.23 8.27
C ALA A 137 -0.29 -9.37 7.89
N ILE A 138 0.43 -9.94 8.88
CA ILE A 138 1.32 -11.07 8.65
C ILE A 138 0.55 -12.23 8.02
N HIS A 139 -0.61 -12.55 8.55
CA HIS A 139 -1.46 -13.62 8.03
C HIS A 139 -1.91 -13.34 6.57
N CYS A 140 -2.28 -12.10 6.29
CA CYS A 140 -2.63 -11.67 4.93
C CYS A 140 -1.46 -11.90 3.97
N TYR A 141 -0.25 -11.49 4.37
CA TYR A 141 0.93 -11.63 3.52
C TYR A 141 1.33 -13.08 3.32
N GLU A 142 1.22 -13.91 4.35
CA GLU A 142 1.48 -15.34 4.22
C GLU A 142 0.48 -16.02 3.28
N LYS A 143 -0.76 -15.59 3.27
CA LYS A 143 -1.77 -16.09 2.33
C LYS A 143 -1.46 -15.77 0.87
N VAL A 144 -0.79 -14.66 0.61
CA VAL A 144 -0.36 -14.31 -0.75
C VAL A 144 1.09 -14.73 -1.00
N GLU A 145 1.58 -15.70 -0.22
CA GLU A 145 2.83 -16.41 -0.43
C GLU A 145 4.10 -15.62 -0.09
N PHE A 146 4.01 -14.67 0.83
CA PHE A 146 5.21 -14.13 1.47
C PHE A 146 5.69 -15.08 2.55
N ILE A 147 7.00 -15.18 2.70
CA ILE A 147 7.64 -15.97 3.76
C ILE A 147 8.48 -15.05 4.64
N ARG A 148 8.58 -15.41 5.91
CA ARG A 148 9.43 -14.68 6.86
C ARG A 148 10.88 -14.97 6.54
N GLU A 149 11.70 -13.92 6.45
CA GLU A 149 13.12 -14.05 6.14
C GLU A 149 14.03 -13.62 7.27
N GLY A 150 13.54 -12.84 8.23
CA GLY A 150 14.32 -12.41 9.35
C GLY A 150 13.83 -11.12 9.98
N VAL A 151 14.75 -10.41 10.63
CA VAL A 151 14.48 -9.14 11.27
C VAL A 151 14.35 -8.07 10.21
N GLY A 152 13.34 -7.18 10.35
CA GLY A 152 13.11 -6.08 9.44
C GLY A 152 13.97 -4.86 9.75
N LYS A 153 13.43 -3.66 9.52
CA LYS A 153 14.14 -2.40 9.75
C LYS A 153 14.52 -2.17 11.20
N THR A 154 13.72 -2.72 12.11
CA THR A 154 14.00 -2.70 13.56
C THR A 154 13.78 -4.09 14.11
N GLU A 155 14.17 -4.33 15.37
CA GLU A 155 13.93 -5.61 16.05
C GLU A 155 12.44 -5.91 16.24
N GLU A 156 11.59 -4.87 16.12
CA GLU A 156 10.14 -5.01 16.24
C GLU A 156 9.48 -5.40 14.92
N ASP A 157 10.22 -5.39 13.81
CA ASP A 157 9.70 -5.70 12.49
C ASP A 157 10.18 -7.06 12.00
N ILE A 158 9.33 -7.69 11.18
CA ILE A 158 9.65 -8.92 10.47
C ILE A 158 9.84 -8.56 9.01
N HIS A 159 10.95 -8.99 8.42
CA HIS A 159 11.16 -8.89 6.98
C HIS A 159 10.55 -10.10 6.30
N MET A 160 9.75 -9.87 5.27
CA MET A 160 9.12 -10.92 4.48
C MET A 160 9.46 -10.75 3.01
N ILE A 161 9.65 -11.84 2.33
CA ILE A 161 9.94 -11.84 0.89
C ILE A 161 8.92 -12.70 0.15
N TYR A 162 8.56 -12.28 -1.06
CA TYR A 162 7.64 -13.03 -1.89
C TYR A 162 8.30 -14.32 -2.39
N LYS A 163 7.60 -15.46 -2.20
CA LYS A 163 8.06 -16.74 -2.70
C LYS A 163 7.70 -16.86 -4.18
N LYS A 164 8.59 -16.33 -5.02
CA LYS A 164 8.39 -16.30 -6.47
C LYS A 164 8.27 -17.74 -7.01
N ARG A 165 7.20 -17.99 -7.74
CA ARG A 165 7.03 -19.26 -8.44
C ARG A 165 7.86 -19.23 -9.72
N ARG A 166 8.52 -20.32 -9.99
CA ARG A 166 9.29 -20.50 -11.21
C ARG A 166 8.37 -20.99 -12.35
#